data_ce5e14752a4c768044616cc53b976d8b
#
_entry.id   ce5e14752a4c768044616cc53b976d8b
#
_cell.length_a   1.000
_cell.length_b   1.000
_cell.length_c   1.000
_cell.angle_alpha   90.00
_cell.angle_beta   90.00
_cell.angle_gamma   90.00
#
_symmetry.space_group_name_H-M   'P 1'
#
loop_
_entity.id
_entity.type
_entity.pdbx_description
1 polymer ?
#
loop_
_entity_poly.entity_id
_entity_poly.type
_entity_poly.pdbx_seq_one_letter_code
_entity_poly.pdbx_strand_id
1 'polypeptide(L)'
;MKHKLEYINSELKEIKKYNLYRKMHDSKITGAYITVNSKTLINLCSNDYLGIVQPKISNKQNQSSSRLVSGNDSSFRILEEKLAKHKSQESSLIFPTGYMANLGVISSLVRKNDLVLSDKLNHASLIEACKLSNAKLSIFKHNDMNDLTHKIKTKAKRKFIITEGIFSMDGDFSNLNTISEISEKNNAIIILDDAHGDFVVGN
;
A
#
# COMPACT_ATOMS: atom_id res chain seq x y z
N MET A 1 -27.89 24.71 -9.57
CA MET A 1 -26.80 23.79 -9.16
C MET A 1 -27.20 22.76 -8.08
N LYS A 2 -28.11 23.05 -7.16
CA LYS A 2 -28.52 22.09 -6.09
C LYS A 2 -29.04 20.74 -6.61
N HIS A 3 -29.85 20.72 -7.65
CA HIS A 3 -30.44 19.47 -8.19
C HIS A 3 -29.45 18.43 -8.75
N LYS A 4 -28.31 18.88 -9.30
CA LYS A 4 -27.33 17.94 -9.92
C LYS A 4 -26.56 17.08 -8.94
N LEU A 5 -26.55 17.41 -7.66
CA LEU A 5 -25.80 16.69 -6.63
C LEU A 5 -26.71 16.01 -5.60
N GLU A 6 -28.01 15.92 -5.83
CA GLU A 6 -28.97 15.26 -4.92
C GLU A 6 -28.67 13.77 -4.74
N TYR A 7 -28.13 13.12 -5.76
CA TYR A 7 -27.71 11.72 -5.67
C TYR A 7 -26.70 11.46 -4.55
N ILE A 8 -25.82 12.44 -4.24
CA ILE A 8 -24.83 12.31 -3.16
C ILE A 8 -25.52 12.08 -1.82
N ASN A 9 -26.64 12.75 -1.58
CA ASN A 9 -27.39 12.58 -0.34
C ASN A 9 -27.99 11.17 -0.20
N SER A 10 -28.43 10.57 -1.31
CA SER A 10 -28.93 9.19 -1.32
C SER A 10 -27.81 8.18 -1.08
N GLU A 11 -26.64 8.35 -1.73
CA GLU A 11 -25.46 7.51 -1.51
C GLU A 11 -24.93 7.62 -0.07
N LEU A 12 -24.87 8.84 0.48
CA LEU A 12 -24.48 9.04 1.88
C LEU A 12 -25.44 8.36 2.87
N LYS A 13 -26.74 8.34 2.58
CA LYS A 13 -27.72 7.62 3.40
C LYS A 13 -27.46 6.11 3.35
N GLU A 14 -27.17 5.56 2.18
CA GLU A 14 -26.83 4.14 2.03
C GLU A 14 -25.55 3.77 2.77
N ILE A 15 -24.48 4.55 2.60
CA ILE A 15 -23.22 4.35 3.32
C ILE A 15 -23.43 4.35 4.83
N LYS A 16 -24.26 5.27 5.34
CA LYS A 16 -24.64 5.31 6.78
C LYS A 16 -25.46 4.11 7.21
N LYS A 17 -26.41 3.66 6.39
CA LYS A 17 -27.27 2.49 6.66
C LYS A 17 -26.44 1.21 6.84
N TYR A 18 -25.35 1.07 6.08
CA TYR A 18 -24.45 -0.09 6.17
C TYR A 18 -23.28 0.10 7.14
N ASN A 19 -23.29 1.16 7.98
CA ASN A 19 -22.21 1.51 8.92
C ASN A 19 -20.83 1.69 8.26
N LEU A 20 -20.80 2.08 6.99
CA LEU A 20 -19.58 2.31 6.22
C LEU A 20 -19.14 3.79 6.22
N TYR A 21 -19.93 4.68 6.84
CA TYR A 21 -19.62 6.10 6.91
C TYR A 21 -18.47 6.35 7.87
N ARG A 22 -17.34 6.80 7.34
CA ARG A 22 -16.18 7.19 8.12
C ARG A 22 -16.21 8.67 8.41
N LYS A 23 -16.01 9.04 9.68
CA LYS A 23 -15.92 10.43 10.12
C LYS A 23 -14.52 10.70 10.63
N MET A 24 -13.92 11.81 10.16
CA MET A 24 -12.69 12.33 10.74
C MET A 24 -12.98 12.99 12.08
N HIS A 25 -12.12 12.79 13.04
CA HIS A 25 -12.19 13.40 14.36
C HIS A 25 -10.92 14.22 14.56
N ASP A 26 -11.09 15.44 15.08
CA ASP A 26 -9.95 16.23 15.52
C ASP A 26 -9.27 15.52 16.70
N SER A 27 -7.97 15.39 16.61
CA SER A 27 -7.17 14.70 17.62
C SER A 27 -5.88 15.45 17.92
N LYS A 28 -5.38 15.32 19.15
CA LYS A 28 -4.06 15.81 19.55
C LYS A 28 -3.24 14.60 20.02
N ILE A 29 -2.08 14.39 19.40
CA ILE A 29 -1.15 13.32 19.77
C ILE A 29 -0.05 13.92 20.66
N THR A 30 0.27 13.21 21.76
CA THR A 30 1.34 13.58 22.67
C THR A 30 2.04 12.30 23.15
N GLY A 31 3.18 11.98 22.55
CA GLY A 31 3.86 10.69 22.77
C GLY A 31 2.96 9.50 22.43
N ALA A 32 2.81 8.57 23.35
CA ALA A 32 1.97 7.38 23.18
C ALA A 32 0.47 7.64 23.39
N TYR A 33 0.05 8.88 23.60
CA TYR A 33 -1.35 9.21 23.92
C TYR A 33 -1.99 10.01 22.79
N ILE A 34 -3.28 9.79 22.59
CA ILE A 34 -4.16 10.55 21.69
C ILE A 34 -5.33 11.13 22.48
N THR A 35 -5.63 12.42 22.26
CA THR A 35 -6.82 13.06 22.82
C THR A 35 -7.83 13.23 21.71
N VAL A 36 -9.01 12.61 21.85
CA VAL A 36 -10.14 12.70 20.90
C VAL A 36 -11.40 12.99 21.72
N ASN A 37 -12.22 13.97 21.30
CA ASN A 37 -13.45 14.34 22.00
C ASN A 37 -13.23 14.56 23.53
N SER A 38 -12.16 15.25 23.90
CA SER A 38 -11.77 15.53 25.28
C SER A 38 -11.39 14.31 26.13
N LYS A 39 -11.24 13.14 25.53
CA LYS A 39 -10.77 11.91 26.19
C LYS A 39 -9.34 11.59 25.75
N THR A 40 -8.47 11.36 26.72
CA THR A 40 -7.10 10.93 26.47
C THR A 40 -7.02 9.41 26.58
N LEU A 41 -6.50 8.78 25.53
CA LEU A 41 -6.42 7.33 25.35
C LEU A 41 -4.99 6.95 24.95
N ILE A 42 -4.59 5.70 25.15
CA ILE A 42 -3.37 5.15 24.58
C ILE A 42 -3.58 5.01 23.07
N ASN A 43 -2.63 5.53 22.27
CA ASN A 43 -2.70 5.51 20.82
C ASN A 43 -2.12 4.20 20.26
N LEU A 44 -2.97 3.21 20.08
CA LEU A 44 -2.59 1.94 19.43
C LEU A 44 -2.80 1.97 17.90
N CYS A 45 -3.20 3.12 17.34
CA CYS A 45 -3.45 3.29 15.90
C CYS A 45 -2.32 4.03 15.18
N SER A 46 -1.19 4.28 15.87
CA SER A 46 -0.04 4.98 15.27
C SER A 46 0.77 4.02 14.42
N ASN A 47 1.25 4.53 13.27
CA ASN A 47 2.27 3.86 12.46
C ASN A 47 3.70 4.23 12.89
N ASP A 48 3.86 5.09 13.89
CA ASP A 48 5.16 5.41 14.50
C ASP A 48 5.52 4.32 15.52
N TYR A 49 5.82 3.12 15.03
CA TYR A 49 6.07 1.93 15.86
C TYR A 49 7.30 2.05 16.75
N LEU A 50 8.30 2.80 16.31
CA LEU A 50 9.57 2.96 17.03
C LEU A 50 9.65 4.24 17.85
N GLY A 51 8.67 5.14 17.74
CA GLY A 51 8.66 6.44 18.45
C GLY A 51 9.86 7.32 18.12
N ILE A 52 10.37 7.27 16.90
CA ILE A 52 11.58 7.99 16.50
C ILE A 52 11.25 9.47 16.37
N VAL A 53 11.92 10.28 17.17
CA VAL A 53 11.81 11.74 17.12
C VAL A 53 12.37 12.23 15.78
N GLN A 54 11.54 12.92 15.00
CA GLN A 54 11.98 13.49 13.72
C GLN A 54 13.12 14.50 13.94
N PRO A 55 14.23 14.36 13.22
CA PRO A 55 15.30 15.35 13.27
C PRO A 55 14.78 16.71 12.78
N LYS A 56 15.31 17.81 13.33
CA LYS A 56 15.03 19.13 12.80
C LYS A 56 15.40 19.19 11.33
N ILE A 57 14.41 19.32 10.46
CA ILE A 57 14.63 19.47 9.02
C ILE A 57 15.27 20.84 8.79
N SER A 58 16.47 20.88 8.19
CA SER A 58 17.05 22.16 7.75
C SER A 58 16.16 22.75 6.65
N ASN A 59 15.91 24.06 6.70
CA ASN A 59 15.16 24.80 5.68
C ASN A 59 15.91 24.81 4.34
N LYS A 60 16.01 23.66 3.68
CA LYS A 60 16.49 23.58 2.29
C LYS A 60 15.31 23.68 1.35
N GLN A 61 15.55 24.31 0.22
CA GLN A 61 14.57 24.68 -0.80
C GLN A 61 13.58 23.56 -1.09
N ASN A 62 12.28 23.93 -1.06
CA ASN A 62 11.23 23.08 -1.58
C ASN A 62 11.34 22.97 -3.09
N GLN A 63 11.04 21.80 -3.62
CA GLN A 63 10.94 21.60 -5.06
C GLN A 63 9.73 22.32 -5.63
N SER A 64 9.93 23.10 -6.66
CA SER A 64 8.90 23.90 -7.31
C SER A 64 8.38 23.29 -8.62
N SER A 65 8.81 22.07 -8.97
CA SER A 65 8.47 21.44 -10.23
C SER A 65 8.40 19.90 -10.11
N SER A 66 7.73 19.27 -11.08
CA SER A 66 7.73 17.81 -11.23
C SER A 66 9.14 17.26 -11.45
N ARG A 67 9.42 16.07 -10.92
CA ARG A 67 10.68 15.35 -11.12
C ARG A 67 11.01 15.12 -12.62
N LEU A 68 10.00 14.90 -13.45
CA LEU A 68 10.19 14.68 -14.89
C LEU A 68 10.50 15.97 -15.66
N VAL A 69 10.32 17.13 -15.05
CA VAL A 69 10.62 18.43 -15.71
C VAL A 69 11.93 18.99 -15.19
N SER A 70 11.93 19.62 -14.02
CA SER A 70 13.11 20.23 -13.41
C SER A 70 13.23 19.99 -11.89
N GLY A 71 12.30 19.25 -11.31
CA GLY A 71 12.23 19.00 -9.88
C GLY A 71 13.00 17.76 -9.39
N ASN A 72 13.86 17.14 -10.18
CA ASN A 72 14.65 15.98 -9.76
C ASN A 72 15.98 16.42 -9.15
N ASP A 73 15.93 16.92 -7.94
CA ASP A 73 17.12 17.30 -7.18
C ASP A 73 18.02 16.11 -6.86
N SER A 74 19.32 16.35 -6.67
CA SER A 74 20.30 15.31 -6.35
C SER A 74 20.01 14.56 -5.06
N SER A 75 19.28 15.16 -4.12
CA SER A 75 18.87 14.51 -2.87
C SER A 75 17.97 13.28 -3.11
N PHE A 76 17.13 13.30 -4.16
CA PHE A 76 16.35 12.12 -4.54
C PHE A 76 17.24 10.94 -4.92
N ARG A 77 18.21 11.19 -5.81
CA ARG A 77 19.14 10.15 -6.25
C ARG A 77 19.94 9.57 -5.07
N ILE A 78 20.47 10.43 -4.20
CA ILE A 78 21.21 10.00 -3.01
C ILE A 78 20.34 9.15 -2.09
N LEU A 79 19.07 9.52 -1.89
CA LEU A 79 18.15 8.76 -1.05
C LEU A 79 17.77 7.43 -1.72
N GLU A 80 17.48 7.45 -3.02
CA GLU A 80 17.17 6.25 -3.81
C GLU A 80 18.34 5.24 -3.77
N GLU A 81 19.59 5.68 -3.93
CA GLU A 81 20.78 4.84 -3.80
C GLU A 81 20.90 4.21 -2.40
N LYS A 82 20.64 5.00 -1.34
CA LYS A 82 20.67 4.49 0.04
C LYS A 82 19.57 3.46 0.31
N LEU A 83 18.35 3.70 -0.17
CA LEU A 83 17.23 2.77 -0.03
C LEU A 83 17.46 1.48 -0.81
N ALA A 84 17.98 1.58 -2.05
CA ALA A 84 18.35 0.41 -2.84
C ALA A 84 19.40 -0.44 -2.10
N LYS A 85 20.44 0.20 -1.55
CA LYS A 85 21.46 -0.49 -0.75
C LYS A 85 20.87 -1.13 0.50
N HIS A 86 20.00 -0.44 1.23
CA HIS A 86 19.31 -0.96 2.41
C HIS A 86 18.54 -2.25 2.10
N LYS A 87 17.83 -2.25 0.98
CA LYS A 87 17.05 -3.41 0.52
C LYS A 87 17.85 -4.44 -0.29
N SER A 88 19.18 -4.26 -0.44
CA SER A 88 20.02 -5.12 -1.28
C SER A 88 19.48 -5.27 -2.71
N GLN A 89 18.93 -4.18 -3.26
CA GLN A 89 18.39 -4.12 -4.61
C GLN A 89 19.27 -3.25 -5.52
N GLU A 90 19.15 -3.44 -6.84
CA GLU A 90 19.91 -2.68 -7.84
C GLU A 90 19.52 -1.20 -7.88
N SER A 91 18.25 -0.90 -7.64
CA SER A 91 17.72 0.46 -7.69
C SER A 91 16.46 0.62 -6.84
N SER A 92 16.13 1.86 -6.53
CA SER A 92 14.86 2.23 -5.93
C SER A 92 14.27 3.48 -6.57
N LEU A 93 13.00 3.74 -6.35
CA LEU A 93 12.31 4.93 -6.84
C LEU A 93 11.38 5.47 -5.75
N ILE A 94 11.50 6.77 -5.47
CA ILE A 94 10.70 7.45 -4.44
C ILE A 94 9.42 8.00 -5.04
N PHE A 95 8.32 7.74 -4.34
CA PHE A 95 6.99 8.33 -4.58
C PHE A 95 6.56 9.21 -3.40
N PRO A 96 5.70 10.20 -3.61
CA PRO A 96 5.21 11.08 -2.54
C PRO A 96 4.41 10.36 -1.45
N THR A 97 3.75 9.24 -1.80
CA THR A 97 2.99 8.40 -0.87
C THR A 97 3.07 6.93 -1.28
N GLY A 98 2.91 6.00 -0.33
CA GLY A 98 2.78 4.57 -0.63
C GLY A 98 1.58 4.26 -1.54
N TYR A 99 0.48 5.00 -1.39
CA TYR A 99 -0.68 4.87 -2.29
C TYR A 99 -0.29 5.12 -3.76
N MET A 100 0.46 6.20 -4.02
CA MET A 100 0.94 6.52 -5.37
C MET A 100 1.99 5.52 -5.86
N ALA A 101 2.82 4.98 -4.97
CA ALA A 101 3.77 3.93 -5.31
C ALA A 101 3.04 2.68 -5.80
N ASN A 102 2.05 2.19 -5.06
CA ASN A 102 1.25 1.03 -5.44
C ASN A 102 0.52 1.24 -6.78
N LEU A 103 -0.13 2.40 -6.96
CA LEU A 103 -0.77 2.75 -8.24
C LEU A 103 0.25 2.79 -9.38
N GLY A 104 1.37 3.46 -9.19
CA GLY A 104 2.41 3.62 -10.20
C GLY A 104 3.04 2.28 -10.60
N VAL A 105 3.46 1.47 -9.64
CA VAL A 105 4.11 0.17 -9.89
C VAL A 105 3.17 -0.79 -10.59
N ILE A 106 1.99 -1.04 -10.02
CA ILE A 106 1.07 -2.05 -10.55
C ILE A 106 0.54 -1.63 -11.92
N SER A 107 0.10 -0.37 -12.10
CA SER A 107 -0.41 0.08 -13.40
C SER A 107 0.68 0.16 -14.48
N SER A 108 1.97 0.29 -14.10
CA SER A 108 3.07 0.29 -15.06
C SER A 108 3.52 -1.11 -15.48
N LEU A 109 3.42 -2.11 -14.63
CA LEU A 109 3.89 -3.48 -14.88
C LEU A 109 2.80 -4.40 -15.41
N VAL A 110 1.60 -4.30 -14.86
CA VAL A 110 0.47 -5.20 -15.12
C VAL A 110 -0.38 -4.70 -16.29
N ARG A 111 -0.84 -5.60 -17.16
CA ARG A 111 -1.61 -5.28 -18.36
C ARG A 111 -2.84 -6.18 -18.51
N LYS A 112 -3.76 -5.83 -19.39
CA LYS A 112 -5.07 -6.44 -19.65
C LYS A 112 -5.08 -7.97 -19.77
N ASN A 113 -4.03 -8.59 -20.30
CA ASN A 113 -3.97 -10.05 -20.52
C ASN A 113 -3.21 -10.79 -19.40
N ASP A 114 -2.85 -10.11 -18.36
CA ASP A 114 -2.18 -10.68 -17.20
C ASP A 114 -3.22 -11.16 -16.17
N LEU A 115 -2.78 -12.07 -15.30
CA LEU A 115 -3.52 -12.52 -14.13
C LEU A 115 -2.89 -11.90 -12.89
N VAL A 116 -3.70 -11.23 -12.09
CA VAL A 116 -3.32 -10.75 -10.77
C VAL A 116 -4.01 -11.60 -9.71
N LEU A 117 -3.22 -12.21 -8.85
CA LEU A 117 -3.67 -12.92 -7.66
C LEU A 117 -3.42 -12.00 -6.45
N SER A 118 -4.50 -11.52 -5.85
CA SER A 118 -4.44 -10.57 -4.73
C SER A 118 -4.97 -11.23 -3.46
N ASP A 119 -4.26 -11.06 -2.33
CA ASP A 119 -4.80 -11.45 -1.05
C ASP A 119 -6.06 -10.63 -0.73
N LYS A 120 -7.03 -11.25 -0.06
CA LYS A 120 -8.33 -10.66 0.28
C LYS A 120 -8.19 -9.44 1.20
N LEU A 121 -7.18 -9.40 2.06
CA LEU A 121 -6.96 -8.33 3.03
C LEU A 121 -5.96 -7.26 2.56
N ASN A 122 -5.49 -7.35 1.32
CA ASN A 122 -4.63 -6.32 0.75
C ASN A 122 -5.21 -4.91 0.88
N HIS A 123 -4.35 -3.95 1.10
CA HIS A 123 -4.69 -2.54 1.20
C HIS A 123 -5.47 -2.03 -0.03
N ALA A 124 -6.37 -1.10 0.18
CA ALA A 124 -7.24 -0.55 -0.88
C ALA A 124 -6.46 -0.02 -2.10
N SER A 125 -5.28 0.57 -1.90
CA SER A 125 -4.43 1.05 -3.00
C SER A 125 -3.99 -0.06 -3.95
N LEU A 126 -3.68 -1.26 -3.44
CA LEU A 126 -3.31 -2.42 -4.25
C LEU A 126 -4.49 -2.89 -5.10
N ILE A 127 -5.68 -2.94 -4.50
CA ILE A 127 -6.91 -3.34 -5.20
C ILE A 127 -7.26 -2.33 -6.31
N GLU A 128 -7.21 -1.03 -6.01
CA GLU A 128 -7.49 0.02 -6.99
C GLU A 128 -6.46 0.01 -8.14
N ALA A 129 -5.18 -0.19 -7.83
CA ALA A 129 -4.14 -0.33 -8.84
C ALA A 129 -4.39 -1.53 -9.78
N CYS A 130 -4.83 -2.67 -9.21
CA CYS A 130 -5.20 -3.84 -10.00
C CYS A 130 -6.37 -3.55 -10.95
N LYS A 131 -7.40 -2.84 -10.48
CA LYS A 131 -8.54 -2.43 -11.32
C LYS A 131 -8.10 -1.51 -12.46
N LEU A 132 -7.23 -0.53 -12.18
CA LEU A 132 -6.70 0.39 -13.19
C LEU A 132 -5.88 -0.31 -14.27
N SER A 133 -5.21 -1.41 -13.96
CA SER A 133 -4.43 -2.19 -14.93
C SER A 133 -5.28 -2.90 -15.99
N ASN A 134 -6.59 -3.04 -15.76
CA ASN A 134 -7.52 -3.83 -16.57
C ASN A 134 -7.12 -5.32 -16.70
N ALA A 135 -6.28 -5.84 -15.82
CA ALA A 135 -5.91 -7.25 -15.78
C ALA A 135 -7.03 -8.10 -15.19
N LYS A 136 -6.92 -9.41 -15.36
CA LYS A 136 -7.82 -10.35 -14.70
C LYS A 136 -7.46 -10.44 -13.21
N LEU A 137 -8.26 -9.80 -12.36
CA LEU A 137 -8.10 -9.86 -10.90
C LEU A 137 -8.76 -11.13 -10.35
N SER A 138 -7.99 -11.90 -9.58
CA SER A 138 -8.44 -13.09 -8.85
C SER A 138 -8.04 -12.94 -7.38
N ILE A 139 -9.01 -12.69 -6.51
CA ILE A 139 -8.77 -12.53 -5.08
C ILE A 139 -8.74 -13.91 -4.45
N PHE A 140 -7.65 -14.26 -3.74
CA PHE A 140 -7.57 -15.48 -2.95
C PHE A 140 -7.87 -15.19 -1.46
N LYS A 141 -8.30 -16.23 -0.75
CA LYS A 141 -8.59 -16.14 0.67
C LYS A 141 -7.34 -15.75 1.45
N HIS A 142 -7.53 -14.92 2.46
CA HIS A 142 -6.41 -14.40 3.24
C HIS A 142 -5.51 -15.52 3.76
N ASN A 143 -4.21 -15.40 3.45
CA ASN A 143 -3.14 -16.34 3.79
C ASN A 143 -3.43 -17.81 3.42
N ASP A 144 -4.38 -18.08 2.50
CA ASP A 144 -4.72 -19.45 2.06
C ASP A 144 -3.88 -19.86 0.84
N MET A 145 -2.78 -20.54 1.09
CA MET A 145 -1.86 -21.00 0.06
C MET A 145 -2.46 -22.09 -0.84
N ASN A 146 -3.46 -22.83 -0.38
CA ASN A 146 -4.19 -23.82 -1.20
C ASN A 146 -5.07 -23.09 -2.23
N ASP A 147 -5.81 -22.05 -1.80
CA ASP A 147 -6.62 -21.24 -2.70
C ASP A 147 -5.74 -20.49 -3.73
N LEU A 148 -4.60 -19.93 -3.31
CA LEU A 148 -3.61 -19.35 -4.20
C LEU A 148 -3.10 -20.37 -5.23
N THR A 149 -2.70 -21.55 -4.78
CA THR A 149 -2.19 -22.63 -5.64
C THR A 149 -3.23 -23.12 -6.65
N HIS A 150 -4.51 -23.11 -6.29
CA HIS A 150 -5.59 -23.43 -7.20
C HIS A 150 -5.77 -22.34 -8.25
N LYS A 151 -5.85 -21.07 -7.83
CA LYS A 151 -6.15 -19.91 -8.69
C LYS A 151 -5.03 -19.57 -9.67
N ILE A 152 -3.77 -19.79 -9.28
CA ILE A 152 -2.61 -19.49 -10.14
C ILE A 152 -2.52 -20.41 -11.38
N LYS A 153 -3.24 -21.52 -11.41
CA LYS A 153 -3.33 -22.42 -12.58
C LYS A 153 -4.08 -21.79 -13.75
N THR A 154 -4.80 -20.69 -13.53
CA THR A 154 -5.50 -19.94 -14.59
C THR A 154 -4.51 -19.51 -15.67
N LYS A 155 -4.84 -19.78 -16.95
CA LYS A 155 -4.02 -19.37 -18.09
C LYS A 155 -4.02 -17.86 -18.24
N ALA A 156 -2.83 -17.27 -18.36
CA ALA A 156 -2.62 -15.85 -18.61
C ALA A 156 -1.26 -15.62 -19.29
N LYS A 157 -1.05 -14.44 -19.85
CA LYS A 157 0.23 -14.06 -20.48
C LYS A 157 1.34 -13.99 -19.44
N ARG A 158 1.08 -13.28 -18.34
CA ARG A 158 1.94 -13.18 -17.16
C ARG A 158 1.09 -13.31 -15.91
N LYS A 159 1.71 -13.68 -14.81
CA LYS A 159 1.04 -13.85 -13.53
C LYS A 159 1.73 -12.98 -12.49
N PHE A 160 0.94 -12.31 -11.67
CA PHE A 160 1.41 -11.50 -10.56
C PHE A 160 0.73 -11.96 -9.28
N ILE A 161 1.51 -12.11 -8.22
CA ILE A 161 0.99 -12.32 -6.85
C ILE A 161 1.23 -11.02 -6.10
N ILE A 162 0.17 -10.45 -5.55
CA ILE A 162 0.23 -9.18 -4.81
C ILE A 162 -0.20 -9.44 -3.38
N THR A 163 0.64 -9.09 -2.43
CA THR A 163 0.41 -9.28 -0.99
C THR A 163 1.10 -8.20 -0.17
N GLU A 164 0.73 -8.07 1.09
CA GLU A 164 1.45 -7.27 2.09
C GLU A 164 2.44 -8.15 2.86
N GLY A 165 3.50 -7.57 3.41
CA GLY A 165 4.42 -8.26 4.30
C GLY A 165 3.78 -8.51 5.66
N ILE A 166 3.23 -7.45 6.24
CA ILE A 166 2.39 -7.46 7.44
C ILE A 166 1.09 -6.77 7.08
N PHE A 167 -0.04 -7.43 7.35
CA PHE A 167 -1.36 -6.90 7.03
C PHE A 167 -1.79 -5.84 8.04
N SER A 168 -2.15 -4.67 7.56
CA SER A 168 -2.42 -3.48 8.39
C SER A 168 -3.61 -3.64 9.34
N MET A 169 -4.58 -4.49 9.01
CA MET A 169 -5.81 -4.66 9.82
C MET A 169 -5.65 -5.71 10.90
N ASP A 170 -5.07 -6.86 10.58
CA ASP A 170 -5.01 -8.02 11.48
C ASP A 170 -3.62 -8.15 12.13
N GLY A 171 -2.60 -7.47 11.59
CA GLY A 171 -1.23 -7.46 12.12
C GLY A 171 -0.49 -8.79 11.93
N ASP A 172 -1.01 -9.69 11.11
CA ASP A 172 -0.39 -10.96 10.84
C ASP A 172 0.58 -10.90 9.65
N PHE A 173 1.47 -11.87 9.58
CA PHE A 173 2.47 -11.98 8.54
C PHE A 173 1.98 -12.79 7.35
N SER A 174 2.33 -12.33 6.16
CA SER A 174 2.17 -13.13 4.95
C SER A 174 3.10 -14.35 4.95
N ASN A 175 2.63 -15.47 4.41
CA ASN A 175 3.46 -16.66 4.24
C ASN A 175 4.38 -16.53 3.01
N LEU A 176 5.33 -15.58 3.08
CA LEU A 176 6.20 -15.20 1.96
C LEU A 176 7.03 -16.37 1.42
N ASN A 177 7.49 -17.28 2.28
CA ASN A 177 8.28 -18.45 1.84
C ASN A 177 7.46 -19.32 0.89
N THR A 178 6.24 -19.68 1.29
CA THR A 178 5.36 -20.50 0.44
C THR A 178 4.90 -19.73 -0.80
N ILE A 179 4.64 -18.44 -0.68
CA ILE A 179 4.30 -17.58 -1.84
C ILE A 179 5.46 -17.56 -2.84
N SER A 180 6.71 -17.46 -2.37
CA SER A 180 7.90 -17.50 -3.22
C SER A 180 8.00 -18.81 -3.97
N GLU A 181 7.84 -19.96 -3.28
CA GLU A 181 7.85 -21.27 -3.92
C GLU A 181 6.75 -21.43 -4.99
N ILE A 182 5.52 -20.95 -4.69
CA ILE A 182 4.41 -20.99 -5.63
C ILE A 182 4.71 -20.09 -6.84
N SER A 183 5.27 -18.93 -6.60
CA SER A 183 5.67 -17.96 -7.62
C SER A 183 6.68 -18.56 -8.60
N GLU A 184 7.77 -19.15 -8.09
CA GLU A 184 8.80 -19.78 -8.89
C GLU A 184 8.26 -20.93 -9.74
N LYS A 185 7.50 -21.85 -9.12
CA LYS A 185 6.88 -23.00 -9.82
C LYS A 185 5.91 -22.60 -10.95
N ASN A 186 5.36 -21.41 -10.90
CA ASN A 186 4.35 -20.93 -11.86
C ASN A 186 4.83 -19.75 -12.73
N ASN A 187 6.12 -19.40 -12.67
CA ASN A 187 6.72 -18.26 -13.35
C ASN A 187 5.90 -16.97 -13.13
N ALA A 188 5.58 -16.69 -11.86
CA ALA A 188 4.83 -15.52 -11.45
C ALA A 188 5.77 -14.46 -10.85
N ILE A 189 5.36 -13.20 -10.89
CA ILE A 189 6.07 -12.07 -10.30
C ILE A 189 5.38 -11.71 -8.98
N ILE A 190 6.16 -11.55 -7.91
CA ILE A 190 5.64 -11.07 -6.62
C ILE A 190 5.76 -9.55 -6.56
N ILE A 191 4.68 -8.87 -6.17
CA ILE A 191 4.68 -7.47 -5.75
C ILE A 191 4.32 -7.46 -4.27
N LEU A 192 5.27 -7.04 -3.44
CA LEU A 192 5.14 -7.01 -1.98
C LEU A 192 5.00 -5.57 -1.52
N ASP A 193 3.91 -5.26 -0.81
CA ASP A 193 3.77 -4.04 -0.02
C ASP A 193 4.28 -4.31 1.41
N ASP A 194 5.39 -3.68 1.75
CA ASP A 194 6.05 -3.86 3.05
C ASP A 194 5.94 -2.60 3.93
N ALA A 195 4.86 -1.85 3.79
CA ALA A 195 4.64 -0.59 4.50
C ALA A 195 4.68 -0.72 6.03
N HIS A 196 4.31 -1.89 6.56
CA HIS A 196 4.27 -2.17 7.99
C HIS A 196 5.45 -3.04 8.48
N GLY A 197 6.27 -3.58 7.58
CA GLY A 197 7.42 -4.42 7.92
C GLY A 197 8.76 -3.71 7.79
N ASP A 198 8.93 -2.86 6.78
CA ASP A 198 10.20 -2.19 6.50
C ASP A 198 10.65 -1.29 7.66
N PHE A 199 11.93 -1.39 8.05
CA PHE A 199 12.54 -0.74 9.23
C PHE A 199 11.93 -1.15 10.60
N VAL A 200 10.96 -2.05 10.65
CA VAL A 200 10.27 -2.47 11.88
C VAL A 200 10.61 -3.91 12.23
N VAL A 201 10.56 -4.80 11.25
CA VAL A 201 10.90 -6.22 11.41
C VAL A 201 12.07 -6.59 10.51
N GLY A 202 12.80 -7.61 10.87
CA GLY A 202 13.96 -8.11 10.13
C GLY A 202 15.14 -8.37 11.05
N ASN A 203 16.26 -8.81 10.48
CA ASN A 203 17.52 -9.04 11.18
C ASN A 203 18.38 -7.78 11.17
#